data_5fabfc09c9829a42b2a938a742b0469d
#
_entry.id   5fabfc09c9829a42b2a938a742b0469d
#
_cell.length_a   1.000
_cell.length_b   1.000
_cell.length_c   1.000
_cell.angle_alpha   90.00
_cell.angle_beta   90.00
_cell.angle_gamma   90.00
#
_symmetry.space_group_name_H-M   'P 1'
#
loop_
_entity.id
_entity.type
_entity.pdbx_description
1 polymer ?
#
loop_
_entity_poly.entity_id
_entity_poly.type
_entity_poly.pdbx_seq_one_letter_code
_entity_poly.pdbx_strand_id
1 'polypeptide(L)'
;MRFLLPLVASLPWAVTATALEFQPNRTRPELPRLMLYFQTTHDAAGRPISLLPLVYKQHIALTHLIVAAFHINSNGTIHLNDHPPSHPRYSTLWTEARILQSSFTNTSGGSGGVKILGMLGGAAAGSFAASTLDAAADGDGDDDDTEAAGPAAAFERSYALLREMVRVHKLDGVDLDVEEPMTLRGMVRLVRRLRADFGPRFVISLAPVATALMGRQGRRGGWGNLSGFDYGALERAVGEEVAFYNAQFYNGFGGMGDTRLFDAIVAEGWEPERIVIGQLTSPEHGGGFVKHGQFGRAVKALRRRYGEIGGVVGWEYFNAVPGGINEPWKWAESMTKILRPEKKPILHITKKMAERLTRVWMVSAAEGRGSRFGTAERWVDPEPNVDYLAMVNAEE
;
A
#
# COMPACT_ATOMS: atom_id res chain seq x y z
N MET A 1 12.31 -83.09 -19.00
CA MET A 1 12.47 -81.77 -19.64
C MET A 1 11.60 -80.78 -18.86
N ARG A 2 12.17 -79.98 -18.02
CA ARG A 2 11.49 -78.91 -17.28
C ARG A 2 11.89 -77.58 -17.88
N PHE A 3 10.90 -76.88 -18.49
CA PHE A 3 11.12 -75.54 -19.00
C PHE A 3 10.96 -74.53 -17.86
N LEU A 4 11.98 -73.79 -17.55
CA LEU A 4 12.02 -72.62 -16.71
C LEU A 4 11.65 -71.39 -17.56
N LEU A 5 10.57 -70.71 -17.19
CA LEU A 5 10.20 -69.38 -17.70
C LEU A 5 10.85 -68.33 -16.83
N PRO A 6 11.44 -67.27 -17.37
CA PRO A 6 11.95 -66.18 -16.58
C PRO A 6 10.85 -65.22 -16.12
N LEU A 7 10.86 -64.94 -14.83
CA LEU A 7 10.00 -63.91 -14.19
C LEU A 7 10.53 -62.53 -14.59
N VAL A 8 9.77 -61.77 -15.37
CA VAL A 8 10.06 -60.35 -15.65
C VAL A 8 9.47 -59.53 -14.52
N ALA A 9 10.31 -59.03 -13.65
CA ALA A 9 9.93 -58.07 -12.59
C ALA A 9 9.69 -56.70 -13.20
N SER A 10 8.43 -56.29 -13.24
CA SER A 10 8.03 -54.92 -13.59
C SER A 10 8.29 -54.01 -12.37
N LEU A 11 9.30 -53.16 -12.45
CA LEU A 11 9.53 -52.05 -11.52
C LEU A 11 8.46 -50.96 -11.80
N PRO A 12 7.75 -50.49 -10.73
CA PRO A 12 6.89 -49.34 -10.90
C PRO A 12 7.76 -48.09 -10.97
N TRP A 13 7.63 -47.36 -12.07
CA TRP A 13 8.16 -45.98 -12.17
C TRP A 13 7.34 -45.09 -11.25
N ALA A 14 7.84 -44.85 -10.04
CA ALA A 14 7.35 -43.76 -9.19
C ALA A 14 7.81 -42.45 -9.81
N VAL A 15 6.93 -41.80 -10.56
CA VAL A 15 7.08 -40.40 -10.93
C VAL A 15 6.85 -39.60 -9.63
N THR A 16 7.91 -39.29 -8.94
CA THR A 16 7.90 -38.25 -7.90
C THR A 16 7.66 -36.95 -8.61
N ALA A 17 6.40 -36.50 -8.65
CA ALA A 17 6.06 -35.11 -8.90
C ALA A 17 6.68 -34.30 -7.74
N THR A 18 7.87 -33.73 -7.97
CA THR A 18 8.36 -32.65 -7.16
C THR A 18 7.39 -31.50 -7.38
N ALA A 19 6.46 -31.35 -6.41
CA ALA A 19 5.75 -30.11 -6.26
C ALA A 19 6.83 -29.04 -6.11
N LEU A 20 6.94 -28.18 -7.12
CA LEU A 20 7.65 -26.91 -6.98
C LEU A 20 6.95 -26.18 -5.83
N GLU A 21 7.50 -26.30 -4.63
CA GLU A 21 7.15 -25.40 -3.54
C GLU A 21 7.48 -24.00 -4.05
N PHE A 22 6.47 -23.31 -4.53
CA PHE A 22 6.51 -21.89 -4.79
C PHE A 22 6.69 -21.22 -3.42
N GLN A 23 7.93 -21.06 -3.01
CA GLN A 23 8.28 -20.20 -1.88
C GLN A 23 8.00 -18.78 -2.36
N PRO A 24 6.91 -18.13 -1.93
CA PRO A 24 6.74 -16.72 -2.24
C PRO A 24 7.97 -16.03 -1.68
N ASN A 25 8.73 -15.38 -2.53
CA ASN A 25 9.89 -14.58 -2.12
C ASN A 25 9.31 -13.35 -1.42
N ARG A 26 8.74 -13.56 -0.22
CA ARG A 26 8.33 -12.50 0.69
C ARG A 26 9.63 -11.84 1.11
N THR A 27 10.07 -10.84 0.35
CA THR A 27 10.98 -9.85 0.89
C THR A 27 10.25 -9.29 2.10
N ARG A 28 10.59 -9.81 3.29
CA ARG A 28 10.01 -9.32 4.55
C ARG A 28 10.41 -7.86 4.62
N PRO A 29 9.48 -6.92 4.43
CA PRO A 29 9.79 -5.52 4.58
C PRO A 29 10.28 -5.34 6.01
N GLU A 30 11.16 -4.40 6.21
CA GLU A 30 11.74 -4.12 7.52
C GLU A 30 10.65 -3.74 8.51
N LEU A 31 10.29 -4.68 9.37
CA LEU A 31 9.30 -4.49 10.43
C LEU A 31 9.92 -3.72 11.61
N PRO A 32 9.12 -2.97 12.35
CA PRO A 32 7.74 -2.58 12.06
C PRO A 32 7.69 -1.47 11.00
N ARG A 33 6.66 -1.46 10.15
CA ARG A 33 6.47 -0.41 9.14
C ARG A 33 6.09 0.91 9.79
N LEU A 34 6.58 2.02 9.24
CA LEU A 34 6.11 3.36 9.53
C LEU A 34 5.61 3.96 8.23
N MET A 35 4.33 4.30 8.19
CA MET A 35 3.67 4.77 6.98
C MET A 35 2.86 6.03 7.24
N LEU A 36 2.62 6.81 6.17
CA LEU A 36 1.79 8.00 6.18
C LEU A 36 0.92 8.05 4.94
N TYR A 37 -0.35 8.39 5.13
CA TYR A 37 -1.20 8.86 4.04
C TYR A 37 -0.93 10.33 3.76
N PHE A 38 -1.01 10.68 2.48
CA PHE A 38 -0.85 12.04 2.00
C PHE A 38 -1.98 12.37 1.01
N GLN A 39 -3.07 12.93 1.52
CA GLN A 39 -4.24 13.33 0.77
C GLN A 39 -4.27 14.83 0.51
N THR A 40 -4.14 15.63 1.55
CA THR A 40 -4.10 17.09 1.46
C THR A 40 -2.73 17.54 0.96
N THR A 41 -2.63 17.75 -0.36
CA THR A 41 -1.34 18.03 -1.03
C THR A 41 -0.95 19.50 -1.03
N HIS A 42 -1.87 20.40 -0.69
CA HIS A 42 -1.68 21.85 -0.69
C HIS A 42 -2.24 22.48 0.58
N ASP A 43 -1.60 23.53 1.04
CA ASP A 43 -2.11 24.36 2.13
C ASP A 43 -3.29 25.26 1.68
N ALA A 44 -3.89 25.98 2.63
CA ALA A 44 -5.00 26.90 2.38
C ALA A 44 -4.66 28.05 1.41
N ALA A 45 -3.38 28.35 1.20
CA ALA A 45 -2.89 29.34 0.24
C ALA A 45 -2.58 28.72 -1.14
N GLY A 46 -2.89 27.43 -1.34
CA GLY A 46 -2.63 26.70 -2.58
C GLY A 46 -1.16 26.34 -2.81
N ARG A 47 -0.30 26.43 -1.78
CA ARG A 47 1.11 26.08 -1.87
C ARG A 47 1.28 24.58 -1.62
N PRO A 48 2.13 23.87 -2.41
CA PRO A 48 2.40 22.47 -2.18
C PRO A 48 2.99 22.22 -0.78
N ILE A 49 2.50 21.17 -0.11
CA ILE A 49 3.06 20.70 1.16
C ILE A 49 4.21 19.73 0.84
N SER A 50 5.42 20.05 1.32
CA SER A 50 6.61 19.26 1.00
C SER A 50 6.69 17.96 1.79
N LEU A 51 7.06 16.88 1.10
CA LEU A 51 7.38 15.57 1.65
C LEU A 51 8.87 15.41 1.99
N LEU A 52 9.73 16.29 1.49
CA LEU A 52 11.20 16.18 1.66
C LEU A 52 11.65 16.15 3.12
N PRO A 53 10.99 16.83 4.08
CA PRO A 53 11.35 16.71 5.50
C PRO A 53 11.36 15.26 6.00
N LEU A 54 10.52 14.38 5.43
CA LEU A 54 10.45 12.96 5.81
C LEU A 54 11.75 12.20 5.51
N VAL A 55 12.61 12.69 4.62
CA VAL A 55 13.87 12.04 4.25
C VAL A 55 15.12 12.84 4.61
N TYR A 56 15.06 14.16 4.84
CA TYR A 56 16.23 14.92 5.29
C TYR A 56 16.22 15.26 6.79
N LYS A 57 15.11 15.09 7.49
CA LYS A 57 15.09 15.25 8.95
C LYS A 57 15.64 13.99 9.60
N GLN A 58 16.46 14.19 10.64
CA GLN A 58 17.02 13.08 11.41
C GLN A 58 15.93 12.36 12.21
N HIS A 59 16.17 11.10 12.47
CA HIS A 59 15.31 10.26 13.33
C HIS A 59 13.93 9.91 12.74
N ILE A 60 13.76 9.94 11.45
CA ILE A 60 12.57 9.46 10.75
C ILE A 60 12.90 8.18 9.99
N ALA A 61 12.23 7.07 10.29
CA ALA A 61 12.38 5.79 9.62
C ALA A 61 11.12 5.45 8.82
N LEU A 62 10.69 6.36 7.95
CA LEU A 62 9.54 6.15 7.06
C LEU A 62 9.84 4.99 6.11
N THR A 63 8.90 4.06 5.97
CA THR A 63 9.01 2.91 5.08
C THR A 63 8.12 3.05 3.84
N HIS A 64 6.93 3.62 4.00
CA HIS A 64 5.98 3.81 2.92
C HIS A 64 5.31 5.19 3.02
N LEU A 65 5.03 5.77 1.86
CA LEU A 65 4.14 6.90 1.71
C LEU A 65 2.96 6.46 0.83
N ILE A 66 1.74 6.75 1.25
CA ILE A 66 0.52 6.37 0.54
C ILE A 66 -0.12 7.65 0.02
N VAL A 67 -0.02 7.89 -1.28
CA VAL A 67 -0.66 9.03 -1.94
C VAL A 67 -2.16 8.77 -2.04
N ALA A 68 -2.98 9.65 -1.52
CA ALA A 68 -4.44 9.51 -1.40
C ALA A 68 -5.16 10.78 -1.94
N ALA A 69 -6.39 10.68 -2.40
CA ALA A 69 -7.07 9.43 -2.70
C ALA A 69 -7.35 9.36 -4.20
N PHE A 70 -7.09 8.23 -4.80
CA PHE A 70 -7.47 7.99 -6.19
C PHE A 70 -8.90 7.48 -6.26
N HIS A 71 -9.64 7.97 -7.24
CA HIS A 71 -11.04 7.56 -7.49
C HIS A 71 -11.22 7.24 -8.97
N ILE A 72 -11.81 6.08 -9.25
CA ILE A 72 -12.29 5.73 -10.58
C ILE A 72 -13.75 6.17 -10.68
N ASN A 73 -14.01 7.04 -11.64
CA ASN A 73 -15.35 7.58 -11.87
C ASN A 73 -16.09 6.77 -12.93
N SER A 74 -17.41 6.71 -12.83
CA SER A 74 -18.28 6.00 -13.78
C SER A 74 -18.21 6.55 -15.21
N ASN A 75 -17.72 7.79 -15.39
CA ASN A 75 -17.47 8.39 -16.70
C ASN A 75 -16.17 7.91 -17.38
N GLY A 76 -15.47 6.96 -16.82
CA GLY A 76 -14.22 6.42 -17.38
C GLY A 76 -12.99 7.29 -17.13
N THR A 77 -12.96 8.07 -16.06
CA THR A 77 -11.78 8.85 -15.64
C THR A 77 -11.25 8.36 -14.30
N ILE A 78 -9.97 8.61 -14.03
CA ILE A 78 -9.36 8.46 -12.70
C ILE A 78 -8.87 9.82 -12.21
N HIS A 79 -9.18 10.14 -10.97
CA HIS A 79 -8.75 11.37 -10.32
C HIS A 79 -7.92 11.08 -9.07
N LEU A 80 -6.99 11.98 -8.75
CA LEU A 80 -6.39 12.14 -7.44
C LEU A 80 -7.10 13.33 -6.79
N ASN A 81 -7.92 13.06 -5.78
CA ASN A 81 -8.89 14.04 -5.26
C ASN A 81 -9.76 14.60 -6.43
N ASP A 82 -9.66 15.88 -6.72
CA ASP A 82 -10.52 16.59 -7.68
C ASP A 82 -9.97 16.67 -9.11
N HIS A 83 -8.72 16.22 -9.36
CA HIS A 83 -8.05 16.40 -10.63
C HIS A 83 -7.42 15.11 -11.18
N PRO A 84 -7.21 15.01 -12.50
CA PRO A 84 -6.40 13.93 -13.06
C PRO A 84 -5.04 13.83 -12.35
N PRO A 85 -4.51 12.63 -12.10
CA PRO A 85 -3.22 12.47 -11.40
C PRO A 85 -2.04 13.19 -12.08
N SER A 86 -2.11 13.39 -13.40
CA SER A 86 -1.12 14.12 -14.18
C SER A 86 -1.31 15.64 -14.19
N HIS A 87 -2.30 16.16 -13.47
CA HIS A 87 -2.55 17.61 -13.43
C HIS A 87 -1.32 18.35 -12.89
N PRO A 88 -0.94 19.52 -13.49
CA PRO A 88 0.27 20.27 -13.12
C PRO A 88 0.38 20.62 -11.63
N ARG A 89 -0.74 20.76 -10.93
CA ARG A 89 -0.72 21.01 -9.48
C ARG A 89 0.01 19.92 -8.69
N TYR A 90 0.05 18.69 -9.18
CA TYR A 90 0.72 17.57 -8.53
C TYR A 90 2.20 17.39 -8.93
N SER A 91 2.77 18.31 -9.72
CA SER A 91 4.16 18.22 -10.17
C SER A 91 5.16 18.11 -9.01
N THR A 92 4.99 18.92 -7.97
CA THR A 92 5.81 18.86 -6.75
C THR A 92 5.65 17.54 -6.03
N LEU A 93 4.41 17.05 -5.84
CA LEU A 93 4.13 15.75 -5.24
C LEU A 93 4.92 14.64 -5.95
N TRP A 94 4.79 14.54 -7.27
CA TRP A 94 5.44 13.45 -8.00
C TRP A 94 6.96 13.59 -8.06
N THR A 95 7.49 14.80 -8.12
CA THR A 95 8.92 15.06 -8.02
C THR A 95 9.47 14.58 -6.68
N GLU A 96 8.83 14.99 -5.58
CA GLU A 96 9.28 14.61 -4.24
C GLU A 96 9.07 13.12 -3.94
N ALA A 97 8.00 12.52 -4.45
CA ALA A 97 7.78 11.08 -4.37
C ALA A 97 8.95 10.29 -5.00
N ARG A 98 9.47 10.75 -6.17
CA ARG A 98 10.66 10.13 -6.79
C ARG A 98 11.91 10.26 -5.92
N ILE A 99 12.09 11.42 -5.27
CA ILE A 99 13.21 11.64 -4.34
C ILE A 99 13.09 10.69 -3.15
N LEU A 100 11.89 10.51 -2.59
CA LEU A 100 11.65 9.58 -1.50
C LEU A 100 11.96 8.12 -1.91
N GLN A 101 11.58 7.70 -3.12
CA GLN A 101 11.89 6.36 -3.64
C GLN A 101 13.38 6.13 -3.84
N SER A 102 14.13 7.17 -4.23
CA SER A 102 15.58 7.09 -4.44
C SER A 102 16.38 7.25 -3.15
N SER A 103 15.76 7.69 -2.04
CA SER A 103 16.45 7.84 -0.77
C SER A 103 16.76 6.47 -0.15
N PHE A 104 18.04 6.23 0.18
CA PHE A 104 18.45 4.98 0.81
C PHE A 104 18.21 5.01 2.31
N THR A 105 17.41 4.08 2.81
CA THR A 105 17.34 3.82 4.24
C THR A 105 18.51 2.91 4.63
N ASN A 106 19.55 3.46 5.25
CA ASN A 106 20.63 2.67 5.84
C ASN A 106 20.17 2.00 7.15
N THR A 107 19.08 1.24 7.10
CA THR A 107 18.67 0.37 8.18
C THR A 107 19.07 -1.05 7.81
N SER A 108 20.12 -1.55 8.46
CA SER A 108 20.61 -2.94 8.49
C SER A 108 20.07 -3.86 7.38
N GLY A 109 20.62 -3.79 6.17
CA GLY A 109 20.49 -4.84 5.15
C GLY A 109 19.41 -4.68 4.09
N GLY A 110 18.59 -3.61 4.09
CA GLY A 110 17.60 -3.35 3.05
C GLY A 110 18.04 -2.24 2.10
N SER A 111 18.41 -2.59 0.89
CA SER A 111 18.63 -1.63 -0.21
C SER A 111 17.27 -1.19 -0.75
N GLY A 112 16.75 -0.04 -0.30
CA GLY A 112 15.49 0.49 -0.87
C GLY A 112 15.07 1.81 -0.23
N GLY A 113 14.65 2.78 -1.06
CA GLY A 113 14.03 4.01 -0.62
C GLY A 113 12.64 3.79 -0.02
N VAL A 114 11.95 4.89 0.29
CA VAL A 114 10.57 4.85 0.74
C VAL A 114 9.67 4.31 -0.38
N LYS A 115 8.85 3.30 -0.08
CA LYS A 115 7.87 2.79 -1.05
C LYS A 115 6.73 3.78 -1.23
N ILE A 116 6.36 4.05 -2.47
CA ILE A 116 5.26 4.97 -2.80
C ILE A 116 4.08 4.14 -3.28
N LEU A 117 2.99 4.15 -2.52
CA LEU A 117 1.73 3.48 -2.87
C LEU A 117 0.68 4.52 -3.27
N GLY A 118 -0.30 4.09 -4.06
CA GLY A 118 -1.51 4.87 -4.31
C GLY A 118 -2.69 4.27 -3.55
N MET A 119 -3.41 5.07 -2.74
CA MET A 119 -4.67 4.65 -2.12
C MET A 119 -5.80 4.82 -3.12
N LEU A 120 -6.50 3.73 -3.43
CA LEU A 120 -7.71 3.73 -4.25
C LEU A 120 -8.94 3.59 -3.36
N GLY A 121 -9.92 4.48 -3.51
CA GLY A 121 -11.16 4.48 -2.77
C GLY A 121 -11.18 5.46 -1.60
N GLY A 122 -11.60 5.01 -0.41
CA GLY A 122 -11.93 5.83 0.75
C GLY A 122 -13.40 6.19 0.79
N ALA A 123 -13.80 7.23 1.54
CA ALA A 123 -15.18 7.59 1.81
C ALA A 123 -16.00 8.00 0.57
N ALA A 124 -15.36 8.39 -0.54
CA ALA A 124 -16.04 8.68 -1.79
C ALA A 124 -16.33 7.40 -2.57
N ALA A 125 -17.60 7.01 -2.66
CA ALA A 125 -18.04 5.81 -3.36
C ALA A 125 -17.89 5.89 -4.88
N GLY A 126 -17.84 4.72 -5.55
CA GLY A 126 -17.87 4.59 -7.01
C GLY A 126 -16.69 3.81 -7.60
N SER A 127 -15.54 3.76 -6.92
CA SER A 127 -14.37 3.03 -7.42
C SER A 127 -14.57 1.51 -7.40
N PHE A 128 -15.30 1.01 -6.43
CA PHE A 128 -15.56 -0.43 -6.24
C PHE A 128 -17.02 -0.82 -6.55
N ALA A 129 -17.74 0.02 -7.28
CA ALA A 129 -19.12 -0.22 -7.67
C ALA A 129 -19.24 -1.28 -8.78
N ALA A 130 -20.46 -1.81 -8.96
CA ALA A 130 -20.79 -2.74 -10.04
C ALA A 130 -20.62 -2.15 -11.46
N SER A 131 -20.55 -0.82 -11.58
CA SER A 131 -20.26 -0.13 -12.84
C SER A 131 -18.75 0.07 -13.10
N THR A 132 -17.91 -0.27 -12.13
CA THR A 132 -16.45 -0.08 -12.18
C THR A 132 -15.70 -1.38 -11.83
N LEU A 133 -14.99 -1.43 -10.71
CA LEU A 133 -14.14 -2.58 -10.38
C LEU A 133 -14.89 -3.80 -9.81
N ASP A 134 -16.15 -3.67 -9.39
CA ASP A 134 -16.99 -4.80 -8.99
C ASP A 134 -17.92 -5.31 -10.11
N ALA A 135 -17.76 -4.79 -11.33
CA ALA A 135 -18.56 -5.26 -12.45
C ALA A 135 -18.45 -6.80 -12.61
N ALA A 136 -19.57 -7.48 -12.85
CA ALA A 136 -19.61 -8.93 -12.96
C ALA A 136 -18.68 -9.44 -14.10
N ALA A 137 -18.20 -10.67 -13.98
CA ALA A 137 -17.54 -11.33 -15.11
C ALA A 137 -18.61 -11.94 -16.03
N ASP A 138 -18.38 -11.93 -17.35
CA ASP A 138 -19.27 -12.61 -18.29
C ASP A 138 -19.38 -14.09 -17.91
N GLY A 139 -20.60 -14.60 -17.76
CA GLY A 139 -20.85 -16.04 -17.53
C GLY A 139 -21.96 -16.40 -16.54
N ASP A 140 -22.61 -15.44 -15.87
CA ASP A 140 -23.70 -15.72 -14.94
C ASP A 140 -25.10 -15.18 -15.40
N GLY A 141 -25.25 -14.85 -16.65
CA GLY A 141 -26.53 -14.42 -17.23
C GLY A 141 -26.79 -15.12 -18.55
N ASP A 142 -27.91 -15.85 -18.63
CA ASP A 142 -28.44 -16.36 -19.90
C ASP A 142 -28.75 -15.19 -20.84
N ASP A 143 -28.28 -15.35 -22.07
CA ASP A 143 -28.77 -14.75 -23.29
C ASP A 143 -29.19 -13.28 -23.33
N ASP A 144 -28.37 -12.40 -23.91
CA ASP A 144 -28.79 -11.63 -25.07
C ASP A 144 -27.57 -11.04 -25.80
N ASP A 145 -27.47 -11.37 -27.12
CA ASP A 145 -26.46 -10.90 -28.07
C ASP A 145 -26.67 -9.39 -28.41
N THR A 146 -26.52 -8.51 -27.45
CA THR A 146 -26.40 -7.08 -27.73
C THR A 146 -24.98 -6.63 -27.47
N GLU A 147 -24.28 -6.14 -28.50
CA GLU A 147 -22.94 -5.55 -28.52
C GLU A 147 -22.79 -4.28 -27.61
N ALA A 148 -23.60 -4.10 -26.57
CA ALA A 148 -23.39 -3.12 -25.54
C ALA A 148 -22.39 -3.69 -24.56
N ALA A 149 -21.25 -3.02 -24.39
CA ALA A 149 -20.12 -3.37 -23.54
C ALA A 149 -20.56 -3.99 -22.20
N GLY A 150 -20.51 -5.33 -22.11
CA GLY A 150 -20.97 -6.09 -20.94
C GLY A 150 -20.19 -5.75 -19.65
N PRO A 151 -20.62 -6.28 -18.51
CA PRO A 151 -20.00 -6.00 -17.20
C PRO A 151 -18.50 -6.28 -17.14
N ALA A 152 -18.01 -7.30 -17.85
CA ALA A 152 -16.57 -7.58 -17.95
C ALA A 152 -15.81 -6.44 -18.62
N ALA A 153 -16.38 -5.80 -19.63
CA ALA A 153 -15.78 -4.63 -20.26
C ALA A 153 -15.73 -3.41 -19.31
N ALA A 154 -16.67 -3.27 -18.38
CA ALA A 154 -16.62 -2.21 -17.36
C ALA A 154 -15.46 -2.42 -16.40
N PHE A 155 -15.23 -3.64 -15.93
CA PHE A 155 -14.05 -3.97 -15.14
C PHE A 155 -12.76 -3.66 -15.90
N GLU A 156 -12.62 -4.15 -17.14
CA GLU A 156 -11.39 -3.97 -17.93
C GLU A 156 -11.09 -2.49 -18.19
N ARG A 157 -12.11 -1.67 -18.47
CA ARG A 157 -11.92 -0.21 -18.62
C ARG A 157 -11.45 0.43 -17.33
N SER A 158 -12.10 0.13 -16.20
CA SER A 158 -11.76 0.68 -14.89
C SER A 158 -10.39 0.23 -14.42
N TYR A 159 -10.08 -1.06 -14.61
CA TYR A 159 -8.78 -1.62 -14.28
C TYR A 159 -7.65 -1.03 -15.16
N ALA A 160 -7.90 -0.76 -16.43
CA ALA A 160 -6.92 -0.14 -17.32
C ALA A 160 -6.51 1.26 -16.81
N LEU A 161 -7.46 2.04 -16.27
CA LEU A 161 -7.14 3.34 -15.65
C LEU A 161 -6.24 3.20 -14.43
N LEU A 162 -6.55 2.25 -13.55
CA LEU A 162 -5.73 1.95 -12.38
C LEU A 162 -4.32 1.50 -12.78
N ARG A 163 -4.23 0.56 -13.72
CA ARG A 163 -2.96 0.03 -14.23
C ARG A 163 -2.09 1.13 -14.84
N GLU A 164 -2.68 2.00 -15.65
CA GLU A 164 -1.96 3.10 -16.28
C GLU A 164 -1.51 4.12 -15.23
N MET A 165 -2.34 4.47 -14.27
CA MET A 165 -1.98 5.35 -13.16
C MET A 165 -0.77 4.81 -12.39
N VAL A 166 -0.77 3.52 -12.05
CA VAL A 166 0.36 2.87 -11.36
C VAL A 166 1.64 2.96 -12.19
N ARG A 167 1.56 2.71 -13.51
CA ARG A 167 2.72 2.73 -14.42
C ARG A 167 3.27 4.14 -14.61
N VAL A 168 2.41 5.10 -14.93
CA VAL A 168 2.80 6.50 -15.20
C VAL A 168 3.46 7.11 -13.98
N HIS A 169 2.86 6.88 -12.81
CA HIS A 169 3.39 7.42 -11.55
C HIS A 169 4.38 6.49 -10.86
N LYS A 170 4.80 5.40 -11.50
CA LYS A 170 5.81 4.44 -11.01
C LYS A 170 5.59 4.06 -9.54
N LEU A 171 4.36 3.71 -9.21
CA LEU A 171 4.02 3.33 -7.84
C LEU A 171 4.60 1.95 -7.50
N ASP A 172 5.10 1.79 -6.27
CA ASP A 172 5.57 0.51 -5.76
C ASP A 172 4.43 -0.42 -5.33
N GLY A 173 3.20 0.10 -5.27
CA GLY A 173 2.03 -0.65 -4.84
C GLY A 173 0.75 0.16 -4.84
N VAL A 174 -0.31 -0.51 -4.41
CA VAL A 174 -1.62 0.10 -4.16
C VAL A 174 -2.12 -0.29 -2.78
N ASP A 175 -2.88 0.62 -2.17
CA ASP A 175 -3.63 0.42 -0.96
C ASP A 175 -5.12 0.51 -1.30
N LEU A 176 -5.87 -0.58 -1.08
CA LEU A 176 -7.27 -0.68 -1.47
C LEU A 176 -8.14 -0.33 -0.26
N ASP A 177 -8.65 0.90 -0.23
CA ASP A 177 -9.48 1.42 0.85
C ASP A 177 -10.96 1.31 0.46
N VAL A 178 -11.55 0.14 0.76
CA VAL A 178 -12.89 -0.23 0.32
C VAL A 178 -13.91 0.15 1.38
N GLU A 179 -14.45 1.35 1.27
CA GLU A 179 -15.49 1.90 2.17
C GLU A 179 -16.90 1.89 1.57
N GLU A 180 -17.11 1.12 0.53
CA GLU A 180 -18.41 0.89 -0.14
C GLU A 180 -18.61 -0.62 -0.35
N PRO A 181 -19.88 -1.10 -0.48
CA PRO A 181 -20.15 -2.51 -0.73
C PRO A 181 -19.52 -2.99 -2.03
N MET A 182 -18.70 -4.04 -1.94
CA MET A 182 -18.07 -4.76 -3.03
C MET A 182 -18.22 -6.26 -2.83
N THR A 183 -18.29 -7.05 -3.90
CA THR A 183 -18.32 -8.50 -3.80
C THR A 183 -16.93 -9.06 -3.48
N LEU A 184 -16.89 -10.18 -2.72
CA LEU A 184 -15.64 -10.92 -2.50
C LEU A 184 -15.00 -11.36 -3.83
N ARG A 185 -15.82 -11.79 -4.80
CA ARG A 185 -15.36 -12.22 -6.13
C ARG A 185 -14.68 -11.08 -6.88
N GLY A 186 -15.25 -9.88 -6.85
CA GLY A 186 -14.66 -8.69 -7.46
C GLY A 186 -13.32 -8.33 -6.84
N MET A 187 -13.22 -8.35 -5.50
CA MET A 187 -11.96 -8.08 -4.81
C MET A 187 -10.89 -9.14 -5.11
N VAL A 188 -11.23 -10.41 -5.09
CA VAL A 188 -10.31 -11.51 -5.44
C VAL A 188 -9.80 -11.34 -6.89
N ARG A 189 -10.68 -10.98 -7.84
CA ARG A 189 -10.31 -10.71 -9.22
C ARG A 189 -9.33 -9.53 -9.31
N LEU A 190 -9.63 -8.44 -8.64
CA LEU A 190 -8.77 -7.24 -8.63
C LEU A 190 -7.36 -7.55 -8.08
N VAL A 191 -7.27 -8.22 -6.95
CA VAL A 191 -5.99 -8.61 -6.32
C VAL A 191 -5.18 -9.52 -7.26
N ARG A 192 -5.81 -10.55 -7.84
CA ARG A 192 -5.15 -11.46 -8.79
C ARG A 192 -4.67 -10.73 -10.04
N ARG A 193 -5.48 -9.80 -10.55
CA ARG A 193 -5.12 -9.03 -11.74
C ARG A 193 -3.94 -8.09 -11.48
N LEU A 194 -3.92 -7.39 -10.34
CA LEU A 194 -2.79 -6.58 -9.92
C LEU A 194 -1.50 -7.42 -9.80
N ARG A 195 -1.60 -8.59 -9.19
CA ARG A 195 -0.45 -9.50 -9.04
C ARG A 195 0.06 -10.01 -10.39
N ALA A 196 -0.82 -10.34 -11.31
CA ALA A 196 -0.45 -10.78 -12.64
C ALA A 196 0.26 -9.69 -13.46
N ASP A 197 -0.20 -8.44 -13.37
CA ASP A 197 0.33 -7.33 -14.17
C ASP A 197 1.62 -6.70 -13.58
N PHE A 198 1.82 -6.75 -12.25
CA PHE A 198 2.92 -6.06 -11.58
C PHE A 198 3.92 -7.00 -10.87
N GLY A 199 3.62 -8.30 -10.81
CA GLY A 199 4.53 -9.30 -10.27
C GLY A 199 4.63 -9.31 -8.72
N PRO A 200 5.49 -10.20 -8.15
CA PRO A 200 5.48 -10.52 -6.71
C PRO A 200 6.03 -9.41 -5.80
N ARG A 201 6.79 -8.46 -6.35
CA ARG A 201 7.34 -7.35 -5.56
C ARG A 201 6.41 -6.15 -5.42
N PHE A 202 5.35 -6.11 -6.20
CA PHE A 202 4.35 -5.04 -6.12
C PHE A 202 3.56 -5.18 -4.81
N VAL A 203 3.48 -4.10 -4.04
CA VAL A 203 2.78 -4.09 -2.75
C VAL A 203 1.29 -3.96 -2.99
N ILE A 204 0.52 -4.93 -2.53
CA ILE A 204 -0.94 -4.85 -2.47
C ILE A 204 -1.31 -4.85 -0.99
N SER A 205 -1.88 -3.77 -0.50
CA SER A 205 -2.44 -3.66 0.85
C SER A 205 -3.91 -3.30 0.80
N LEU A 206 -4.62 -3.56 1.90
CA LEU A 206 -6.00 -3.12 2.07
C LEU A 206 -6.10 -2.29 3.36
N ALA A 207 -7.08 -1.38 3.42
CA ALA A 207 -7.32 -0.51 4.56
C ALA A 207 -8.69 -0.78 5.23
N PRO A 208 -8.92 -1.98 5.80
CA PRO A 208 -10.18 -2.28 6.47
C PRO A 208 -10.37 -1.41 7.72
N VAL A 209 -11.62 -1.07 8.05
CA VAL A 209 -11.91 -0.68 9.42
C VAL A 209 -11.53 -1.81 10.38
N ALA A 210 -10.93 -1.51 11.53
CA ALA A 210 -10.33 -2.54 12.39
C ALA A 210 -11.34 -3.62 12.82
N THR A 211 -12.59 -3.25 13.06
CA THR A 211 -13.67 -4.17 13.40
C THR A 211 -14.02 -5.16 12.28
N ALA A 212 -13.72 -4.86 11.01
CA ALA A 212 -13.96 -5.78 9.90
C ALA A 212 -13.07 -7.04 9.97
N LEU A 213 -11.93 -6.96 10.66
CA LEU A 213 -11.04 -8.09 10.89
C LEU A 213 -11.55 -9.06 11.98
N MET A 214 -12.61 -8.68 12.71
CA MET A 214 -13.27 -9.52 13.74
C MET A 214 -14.26 -10.54 13.15
N GLY A 215 -14.34 -10.68 11.84
CA GLY A 215 -15.22 -11.62 11.17
C GLY A 215 -16.70 -11.49 11.58
N ARG A 216 -17.36 -12.62 11.88
CA ARG A 216 -18.78 -12.63 12.26
C ARG A 216 -19.08 -11.97 13.60
N GLN A 217 -18.10 -11.91 14.51
CA GLN A 217 -18.30 -11.28 15.83
C GLN A 217 -18.42 -9.76 15.71
N GLY A 218 -17.67 -9.11 14.79
CA GLY A 218 -17.80 -7.69 14.51
C GLY A 218 -19.16 -7.28 13.91
N ARG A 219 -19.88 -8.22 13.29
CA ARG A 219 -21.19 -7.96 12.66
C ARG A 219 -22.36 -7.85 13.66
N ARG A 220 -22.22 -8.32 14.90
CA ARG A 220 -23.31 -8.25 15.88
C ARG A 220 -23.69 -6.84 16.32
N GLY A 221 -22.86 -5.83 16.02
CA GLY A 221 -23.09 -4.44 16.33
C GLY A 221 -23.52 -3.54 15.14
N GLY A 222 -23.65 -4.08 13.91
CA GLY A 222 -24.16 -3.35 12.73
C GLY A 222 -23.20 -2.35 12.08
N TRP A 223 -22.02 -2.07 12.66
CA TRP A 223 -21.08 -1.03 12.21
C TRP A 223 -19.68 -1.56 11.88
N GLY A 224 -19.56 -2.87 11.77
CA GLY A 224 -18.24 -3.54 11.79
C GLY A 224 -17.50 -3.67 10.46
N ASN A 225 -18.11 -3.36 9.30
CA ASN A 225 -17.49 -3.60 7.99
C ASN A 225 -18.14 -2.72 6.92
N LEU A 226 -17.36 -1.87 6.27
CA LEU A 226 -17.82 -0.97 5.22
C LEU A 226 -17.78 -1.62 3.82
N SER A 227 -16.85 -2.55 3.59
CA SER A 227 -16.58 -3.13 2.27
C SER A 227 -17.57 -4.22 1.84
N GLY A 228 -18.43 -4.69 2.72
CA GLY A 228 -19.47 -5.68 2.40
C GLY A 228 -18.99 -7.13 2.33
N PHE A 229 -17.74 -7.43 2.00
CA PHE A 229 -17.18 -8.78 1.99
C PHE A 229 -16.49 -9.16 3.32
N ASP A 230 -16.28 -10.46 3.52
CA ASP A 230 -15.58 -11.01 4.68
C ASP A 230 -14.07 -11.03 4.45
N TYR A 231 -13.30 -10.28 5.25
CA TYR A 231 -11.83 -10.22 5.13
C TYR A 231 -11.14 -11.56 5.43
N GLY A 232 -11.69 -12.38 6.31
CA GLY A 232 -11.17 -13.72 6.54
C GLY A 232 -11.38 -14.65 5.33
N ALA A 233 -12.48 -14.47 4.59
CA ALA A 233 -12.70 -15.18 3.34
C ALA A 233 -11.74 -14.69 2.24
N LEU A 234 -11.49 -13.38 2.18
CA LEU A 234 -10.49 -12.80 1.27
C LEU A 234 -9.09 -13.34 1.57
N GLU A 235 -8.70 -13.37 2.85
CA GLU A 235 -7.41 -13.91 3.30
C GLU A 235 -7.22 -15.36 2.86
N ARG A 236 -8.24 -16.19 3.00
CA ARG A 236 -8.17 -17.60 2.52
C ARG A 236 -8.07 -17.72 1.00
N ALA A 237 -8.62 -16.77 0.24
CA ALA A 237 -8.67 -16.84 -1.22
C ALA A 237 -7.41 -16.28 -1.90
N VAL A 238 -6.84 -15.20 -1.37
CA VAL A 238 -5.73 -14.44 -1.97
C VAL A 238 -4.80 -13.80 -0.93
N GLY A 239 -4.80 -14.25 0.32
CA GLY A 239 -3.99 -13.66 1.40
C GLY A 239 -2.50 -13.69 1.14
N GLU A 240 -2.00 -14.65 0.36
CA GLU A 240 -0.59 -14.71 -0.04
C GLU A 240 -0.19 -13.55 -0.97
N GLU A 241 -1.15 -12.97 -1.68
CA GLU A 241 -0.95 -11.83 -2.57
C GLU A 241 -1.01 -10.48 -1.85
N VAL A 242 -1.63 -10.45 -0.67
CA VAL A 242 -1.77 -9.24 0.15
C VAL A 242 -0.57 -9.11 1.09
N ALA A 243 0.10 -7.96 1.06
CA ALA A 243 1.29 -7.74 1.88
C ALA A 243 0.95 -7.47 3.35
N PHE A 244 -0.05 -6.64 3.62
CA PHE A 244 -0.50 -6.26 4.96
C PHE A 244 -1.86 -5.55 4.90
N TYR A 245 -2.46 -5.35 6.08
CA TYR A 245 -3.73 -4.66 6.27
C TYR A 245 -3.52 -3.40 7.12
N ASN A 246 -3.83 -2.23 6.55
CA ASN A 246 -3.82 -0.93 7.21
C ASN A 246 -5.13 -0.76 7.99
N ALA A 247 -5.26 -1.45 9.12
CA ALA A 247 -6.50 -1.48 9.88
C ALA A 247 -6.80 -0.12 10.54
N GLN A 248 -7.97 0.45 10.28
CA GLN A 248 -8.39 1.76 10.78
C GLN A 248 -8.92 1.64 12.22
N PHE A 249 -8.09 2.00 13.23
CA PHE A 249 -8.45 1.97 14.65
C PHE A 249 -8.96 3.34 15.12
N TYR A 250 -9.94 3.91 14.41
CA TYR A 250 -10.51 5.24 14.69
C TYR A 250 -11.96 5.34 14.17
N ASN A 251 -12.60 6.50 14.32
CA ASN A 251 -13.94 6.83 13.82
C ASN A 251 -15.03 5.83 14.23
N GLY A 252 -14.94 5.29 15.47
CA GLY A 252 -15.94 4.33 15.97
C GLY A 252 -15.63 2.87 15.67
N PHE A 253 -14.62 2.58 14.84
CA PHE A 253 -14.22 1.22 14.47
C PHE A 253 -13.11 0.65 15.38
N GLY A 254 -12.99 1.20 16.57
CA GLY A 254 -12.01 0.82 17.57
C GLY A 254 -11.04 1.94 17.93
N GLY A 255 -10.00 1.61 18.69
CA GLY A 255 -8.97 2.55 19.09
C GLY A 255 -7.80 1.86 19.74
N MET A 256 -6.65 2.53 19.76
CA MET A 256 -5.41 2.05 20.34
C MET A 256 -5.07 2.74 21.66
N GLY A 257 -6.09 3.12 22.41
CA GLY A 257 -5.93 3.56 23.81
C GLY A 257 -5.48 2.41 24.72
N ASP A 258 -5.79 1.18 24.34
CA ASP A 258 -5.30 -0.08 24.91
C ASP A 258 -5.11 -1.14 23.79
N THR A 259 -4.82 -2.40 24.16
CA THR A 259 -4.51 -3.46 23.21
C THR A 259 -5.69 -4.38 22.87
N ARG A 260 -6.85 -4.22 23.54
CA ARG A 260 -7.96 -5.20 23.52
C ARG A 260 -8.45 -5.56 22.12
N LEU A 261 -8.67 -4.56 21.27
CA LEU A 261 -9.17 -4.85 19.91
C LEU A 261 -8.10 -5.53 19.05
N PHE A 262 -6.84 -5.08 19.14
CA PHE A 262 -5.74 -5.75 18.43
C PHE A 262 -5.57 -7.20 18.89
N ASP A 263 -5.61 -7.44 20.22
CA ASP A 263 -5.54 -8.79 20.79
C ASP A 263 -6.70 -9.66 20.30
N ALA A 264 -7.91 -9.11 20.20
CA ALA A 264 -9.06 -9.82 19.69
C ALA A 264 -8.93 -10.16 18.20
N ILE A 265 -8.40 -9.25 17.38
CA ILE A 265 -8.12 -9.50 15.95
C ILE A 265 -7.08 -10.64 15.80
N VAL A 266 -6.02 -10.64 16.59
CA VAL A 266 -5.03 -11.72 16.58
C VAL A 266 -5.66 -13.06 17.02
N ALA A 267 -6.58 -13.04 17.98
CA ALA A 267 -7.32 -14.24 18.41
C ALA A 267 -8.24 -14.83 17.32
N GLU A 268 -8.67 -14.04 16.33
CA GLU A 268 -9.38 -14.51 15.13
C GLU A 268 -8.44 -15.21 14.12
N GLY A 269 -7.13 -15.26 14.38
CA GLY A 269 -6.14 -15.94 13.54
C GLY A 269 -5.28 -15.03 12.65
N TRP A 270 -5.40 -13.72 12.79
CA TRP A 270 -4.57 -12.79 12.03
C TRP A 270 -3.12 -12.74 12.53
N GLU A 271 -2.17 -12.79 11.62
CA GLU A 271 -0.75 -12.63 11.93
C GLU A 271 -0.45 -11.19 12.40
N PRO A 272 0.10 -10.97 13.60
CA PRO A 272 0.40 -9.63 14.11
C PRO A 272 1.29 -8.80 13.19
N GLU A 273 2.23 -9.42 12.49
CA GLU A 273 3.15 -8.80 11.52
C GLU A 273 2.45 -8.26 10.26
N ARG A 274 1.22 -8.71 10.00
CA ARG A 274 0.42 -8.26 8.85
C ARG A 274 -0.61 -7.20 9.20
N ILE A 275 -0.83 -6.93 10.50
CA ILE A 275 -1.73 -5.87 10.96
C ILE A 275 -0.93 -4.61 11.20
N VAL A 276 -1.19 -3.60 10.39
CA VAL A 276 -0.67 -2.24 10.57
C VAL A 276 -1.73 -1.41 11.27
N ILE A 277 -1.32 -0.72 12.32
CA ILE A 277 -2.23 0.07 13.16
C ILE A 277 -2.46 1.43 12.52
N GLY A 278 -3.64 1.65 11.94
CA GLY A 278 -4.09 2.94 11.43
C GLY A 278 -4.46 3.89 12.57
N GLN A 279 -3.88 5.08 12.59
CA GLN A 279 -4.10 6.12 13.60
C GLN A 279 -4.39 7.46 12.97
N LEU A 280 -5.26 8.25 13.60
CA LEU A 280 -5.36 9.67 13.28
C LEU A 280 -4.07 10.37 13.72
N THR A 281 -3.52 11.21 12.86
CA THR A 281 -2.33 12.02 13.16
C THR A 281 -2.69 13.32 13.88
N SER A 282 -3.93 13.77 13.75
CA SER A 282 -4.49 14.96 14.36
C SER A 282 -5.90 14.68 14.91
N PRO A 283 -6.31 15.30 16.02
CA PRO A 283 -7.70 15.20 16.50
C PRO A 283 -8.72 15.85 15.54
N GLU A 284 -8.27 16.64 14.57
CA GLU A 284 -9.12 17.28 13.57
C GLU A 284 -9.64 16.28 12.50
N HIS A 285 -9.02 15.10 12.40
CA HIS A 285 -9.37 14.10 11.37
C HIS A 285 -10.52 13.18 11.79
N GLY A 286 -11.09 13.35 12.99
CA GLY A 286 -12.22 12.55 13.44
C GLY A 286 -12.11 12.05 14.88
N GLY A 287 -12.97 11.08 15.21
CA GLY A 287 -13.00 10.47 16.54
C GLY A 287 -11.94 9.38 16.73
N GLY A 288 -11.40 9.24 17.94
CA GLY A 288 -10.48 8.16 18.26
C GLY A 288 -8.99 8.51 18.19
N PHE A 289 -8.64 9.80 18.07
CA PHE A 289 -7.25 10.23 18.21
C PHE A 289 -6.66 9.80 19.55
N VAL A 290 -5.49 9.14 19.53
CA VAL A 290 -4.80 8.64 20.72
C VAL A 290 -3.50 9.42 20.92
N LYS A 291 -3.31 9.98 22.12
CA LYS A 291 -2.08 10.71 22.48
C LYS A 291 -0.85 9.78 22.40
N HIS A 292 0.26 10.26 21.87
CA HIS A 292 1.47 9.47 21.59
C HIS A 292 1.99 8.66 22.79
N GLY A 293 1.93 9.24 24.01
CA GLY A 293 2.35 8.51 25.23
C GLY A 293 1.47 7.30 25.56
N GLN A 294 0.16 7.40 25.34
CA GLN A 294 -0.78 6.30 25.53
C GLN A 294 -0.59 5.25 24.41
N PHE A 295 -0.52 5.69 23.17
CA PHE A 295 -0.26 4.86 22.02
C PHE A 295 1.05 4.08 22.15
N GLY A 296 2.15 4.75 22.55
CA GLY A 296 3.44 4.10 22.77
C GLY A 296 3.41 3.01 23.85
N ARG A 297 2.59 3.17 24.91
CA ARG A 297 2.40 2.11 25.90
C ARG A 297 1.68 0.90 25.30
N ALA A 298 0.65 1.11 24.48
CA ALA A 298 -0.07 0.04 23.81
C ALA A 298 0.85 -0.71 22.82
N VAL A 299 1.57 -0.02 21.95
CA VAL A 299 2.54 -0.62 21.01
C VAL A 299 3.62 -1.42 21.75
N LYS A 300 4.19 -0.89 22.82
CA LYS A 300 5.17 -1.60 23.65
C LYS A 300 4.58 -2.88 24.27
N ALA A 301 3.31 -2.85 24.69
CA ALA A 301 2.62 -4.03 25.23
C ALA A 301 2.41 -5.10 24.16
N LEU A 302 1.95 -4.71 22.96
CA LEU A 302 1.78 -5.62 21.83
C LEU A 302 3.09 -6.28 21.43
N ARG A 303 4.17 -5.50 21.27
CA ARG A 303 5.48 -6.06 20.88
C ARG A 303 6.07 -7.00 21.93
N ARG A 304 5.79 -6.77 23.21
CA ARG A 304 6.17 -7.73 24.29
C ARG A 304 5.37 -9.04 24.20
N ARG A 305 4.11 -8.98 23.75
CA ARG A 305 3.22 -10.15 23.67
C ARG A 305 3.44 -10.98 22.41
N TYR A 306 3.60 -10.32 21.27
CA TYR A 306 3.61 -10.94 19.96
C TYR A 306 4.98 -10.94 19.27
N GLY A 307 5.99 -10.31 19.85
CA GLY A 307 7.26 -10.06 19.18
C GLY A 307 7.19 -8.81 18.31
N GLU A 308 6.95 -8.97 17.01
CA GLU A 308 6.80 -7.84 16.11
C GLU A 308 5.33 -7.67 15.67
N ILE A 309 4.98 -6.47 15.19
CA ILE A 309 3.68 -6.11 14.62
C ILE A 309 3.87 -5.53 13.23
N GLY A 310 2.81 -5.44 12.45
CA GLY A 310 2.86 -4.90 11.08
C GLY A 310 3.39 -3.48 10.99
N GLY A 311 3.16 -2.67 11.99
CA GLY A 311 3.63 -1.30 12.08
C GLY A 311 2.53 -0.29 12.38
N VAL A 312 2.73 0.96 11.97
CA VAL A 312 1.80 2.07 12.17
C VAL A 312 1.66 2.86 10.88
N VAL A 313 0.42 3.27 10.56
CA VAL A 313 0.12 4.20 9.47
C VAL A 313 -0.69 5.38 10.01
N GLY A 314 -0.34 6.60 9.59
CA GLY A 314 -0.99 7.84 10.04
C GLY A 314 -1.93 8.42 8.99
N TRP A 315 -3.16 8.74 9.39
CA TRP A 315 -4.13 9.51 8.64
C TRP A 315 -4.22 10.91 9.21
N GLU A 316 -3.78 11.97 8.55
CA GLU A 316 -2.89 12.05 7.40
C GLU A 316 -1.75 13.05 7.69
N TYR A 317 -0.84 13.26 6.70
CA TYR A 317 0.41 13.98 6.92
C TYR A 317 0.27 15.48 7.18
N PHE A 318 -0.57 16.21 6.42
CA PHE A 318 -0.47 17.67 6.22
C PHE A 318 -0.50 18.52 7.52
N ASN A 319 -1.25 18.12 8.55
CA ASN A 319 -1.38 18.84 9.83
C ASN A 319 -1.09 17.94 11.05
N ALA A 320 -0.28 16.90 10.83
CA ALA A 320 0.02 15.89 11.85
C ALA A 320 0.67 16.48 13.09
N VAL A 321 0.17 16.09 14.28
CA VAL A 321 0.70 16.55 15.57
C VAL A 321 1.70 15.55 16.19
N PRO A 322 2.74 16.00 16.91
CA PRO A 322 3.08 17.38 17.18
C PRO A 322 3.67 18.06 15.95
N GLY A 323 3.52 19.35 15.80
CA GLY A 323 4.11 20.09 14.69
C GLY A 323 3.05 20.77 13.84
N GLY A 324 1.88 20.13 13.65
CA GLY A 324 0.79 20.66 12.87
C GLY A 324 1.21 20.97 11.44
N ILE A 325 0.55 21.91 10.77
CA ILE A 325 0.79 22.26 9.37
C ILE A 325 2.23 22.77 9.09
N ASN A 326 2.92 23.31 10.09
CA ASN A 326 4.26 23.85 9.90
C ASN A 326 5.35 22.78 9.91
N GLU A 327 5.17 21.73 10.71
CA GLU A 327 6.18 20.70 10.94
C GLU A 327 5.55 19.28 11.01
N PRO A 328 4.73 18.88 10.03
CA PRO A 328 3.97 17.63 10.11
C PRO A 328 4.87 16.39 10.23
N TRP A 329 6.11 16.44 9.79
CA TRP A 329 7.09 15.35 9.91
C TRP A 329 7.40 14.96 11.38
N LYS A 330 7.10 15.83 12.36
CA LYS A 330 7.32 15.54 13.79
C LYS A 330 6.47 14.36 14.27
N TRP A 331 5.33 14.10 13.63
CA TRP A 331 4.57 12.89 13.90
C TRP A 331 5.40 11.65 13.56
N ALA A 332 5.97 11.59 12.36
CA ALA A 332 6.79 10.46 11.92
C ALA A 332 8.05 10.28 12.79
N GLU A 333 8.66 11.37 13.24
CA GLU A 333 9.75 11.34 14.23
C GLU A 333 9.29 10.69 15.55
N SER A 334 8.12 11.09 16.06
CA SER A 334 7.55 10.55 17.28
C SER A 334 7.21 9.06 17.16
N MET A 335 6.62 8.65 16.02
CA MET A 335 6.32 7.23 15.76
C MET A 335 7.58 6.41 15.58
N THR A 336 8.63 6.98 14.97
CA THR A 336 9.93 6.30 14.88
C THR A 336 10.49 5.98 16.26
N LYS A 337 10.43 6.93 17.19
CA LYS A 337 10.87 6.71 18.59
C LYS A 337 10.07 5.61 19.30
N ILE A 338 8.77 5.51 19.01
CA ILE A 338 7.90 4.46 19.58
C ILE A 338 8.23 3.08 18.97
N LEU A 339 8.39 3.02 17.66
CA LEU A 339 8.61 1.76 16.93
C LEU A 339 10.05 1.26 17.02
N ARG A 340 11.04 2.15 17.14
CA ARG A 340 12.48 1.84 17.13
C ARG A 340 13.22 2.57 18.26
N PRO A 341 12.91 2.28 19.53
CA PRO A 341 13.46 3.04 20.67
C PRO A 341 14.98 2.93 20.81
N GLU A 342 15.57 1.83 20.33
CA GLU A 342 17.01 1.54 20.47
C GLU A 342 17.83 1.89 19.24
N LYS A 343 17.17 2.07 18.07
CA LYS A 343 17.84 2.41 16.81
C LYS A 343 17.83 3.91 16.59
N LYS A 344 18.98 4.49 16.32
CA LYS A 344 19.08 5.85 15.78
C LYS A 344 18.93 5.75 14.27
N PRO A 345 17.81 6.22 13.67
CA PRO A 345 17.69 6.26 12.23
C PRO A 345 18.77 7.17 11.65
N ILE A 346 19.38 6.70 10.57
CA ILE A 346 20.39 7.47 9.86
C ILE A 346 19.66 8.44 8.93
N LEU A 347 20.21 9.61 8.73
CA LEU A 347 19.74 10.57 7.73
C LEU A 347 19.82 9.92 6.34
N HIS A 348 18.71 9.93 5.61
CA HIS A 348 18.67 9.32 4.28
C HIS A 348 19.43 10.17 3.25
N ILE A 349 19.14 11.48 3.23
CA ILE A 349 19.80 12.46 2.38
C ILE A 349 19.98 13.77 3.16
N THR A 350 20.95 14.61 2.75
CA THR A 350 21.07 15.94 3.33
C THR A 350 19.99 16.87 2.74
N LYS A 351 19.66 17.96 3.46
CA LYS A 351 18.76 18.98 2.94
C LYS A 351 19.26 19.56 1.61
N LYS A 352 20.57 19.86 1.51
CA LYS A 352 21.21 20.36 0.28
C LYS A 352 21.04 19.36 -0.88
N MET A 353 21.19 18.05 -0.62
CA MET A 353 20.94 17.00 -1.62
C MET A 353 19.48 16.99 -2.06
N ALA A 354 18.52 17.03 -1.12
CA ALA A 354 17.10 17.08 -1.44
C ALA A 354 16.76 18.28 -2.35
N GLU A 355 17.23 19.47 -2.01
CA GLU A 355 17.04 20.68 -2.82
C GLU A 355 17.67 20.58 -4.22
N ARG A 356 18.85 19.97 -4.33
CA ARG A 356 19.51 19.71 -5.62
C ARG A 356 18.72 18.74 -6.48
N LEU A 357 18.30 17.63 -5.91
CA LEU A 357 17.46 16.63 -6.61
C LEU A 357 16.14 17.25 -7.10
N THR A 358 15.49 18.06 -6.27
CA THR A 358 14.26 18.77 -6.68
C THR A 358 14.50 19.63 -7.92
N ARG A 359 15.58 20.43 -7.95
CA ARG A 359 15.90 21.26 -9.13
C ARG A 359 16.12 20.40 -10.37
N VAL A 360 16.89 19.32 -10.27
CA VAL A 360 17.19 18.42 -11.40
C VAL A 360 15.89 17.78 -11.93
N TRP A 361 15.04 17.27 -11.05
CA TRP A 361 13.78 16.64 -11.45
C TRP A 361 12.81 17.64 -12.08
N MET A 362 12.70 18.86 -11.54
CA MET A 362 11.83 19.90 -12.11
C MET A 362 12.30 20.34 -13.51
N VAL A 363 13.61 20.48 -13.72
CA VAL A 363 14.16 20.80 -15.05
C VAL A 363 13.89 19.67 -16.04
N SER A 364 14.13 18.41 -15.65
CA SER A 364 13.86 17.26 -16.50
C SER A 364 12.39 17.13 -16.88
N ALA A 365 11.47 17.42 -15.95
CA ALA A 365 10.03 17.43 -16.21
C ALA A 365 9.64 18.55 -17.18
N ALA A 366 10.18 19.77 -17.02
CA ALA A 366 9.91 20.91 -17.89
C ALA A 366 10.44 20.70 -19.33
N GLU A 367 11.57 20.00 -19.49
CA GLU A 367 12.17 19.69 -20.80
C GLU A 367 11.54 18.46 -21.49
N GLY A 368 10.50 17.86 -20.91
CA GLY A 368 9.81 16.71 -21.47
C GLY A 368 10.65 15.43 -21.52
N ARG A 369 11.85 15.42 -20.95
CA ARG A 369 12.76 14.28 -20.94
C ARG A 369 12.26 13.13 -20.05
N GLY A 370 11.36 13.44 -19.12
CA GLY A 370 10.67 12.43 -18.28
C GLY A 370 9.60 11.61 -19.00
N SER A 371 9.17 12.02 -20.21
CA SER A 371 8.08 11.38 -20.96
C SER A 371 8.54 10.39 -22.04
N ARG A 372 9.84 10.15 -22.24
CA ARG A 372 10.36 9.23 -23.27
C ARG A 372 10.36 7.74 -22.86
N PHE A 373 9.67 7.37 -21.81
CA PHE A 373 9.42 5.95 -21.46
C PHE A 373 7.97 5.57 -21.77
N GLY A 374 7.54 5.87 -22.98
CA GLY A 374 6.29 5.36 -23.50
C GLY A 374 6.61 4.41 -24.65
N THR A 375 6.52 3.12 -24.40
CA THR A 375 5.90 2.09 -25.27
C THR A 375 6.00 0.77 -24.55
N ALA A 376 4.96 -0.03 -24.69
CA ALA A 376 4.70 -1.31 -24.08
C ALA A 376 5.88 -2.30 -24.20
N GLU A 377 6.80 -2.27 -23.25
CA GLU A 377 7.73 -3.37 -23.02
C GLU A 377 7.65 -3.78 -21.55
N ARG A 378 7.72 -5.11 -21.33
CA ARG A 378 7.64 -5.79 -20.03
C ARG A 378 8.31 -4.96 -18.94
N TRP A 379 7.61 -4.82 -17.82
CA TRP A 379 8.16 -4.28 -16.59
C TRP A 379 9.47 -5.02 -16.24
N VAL A 380 10.59 -4.45 -16.65
CA VAL A 380 11.92 -4.85 -16.18
C VAL A 380 12.14 -4.00 -14.94
N ASP A 381 12.58 -4.64 -13.84
CA ASP A 381 13.01 -3.93 -12.64
C ASP A 381 13.81 -2.69 -13.03
N PRO A 382 13.46 -1.51 -12.50
CA PRO A 382 14.42 -0.44 -12.58
C PRO A 382 15.63 -0.88 -11.75
N GLU A 383 16.69 -1.32 -12.41
CA GLU A 383 18.02 -1.29 -11.83
C GLU A 383 18.16 0.09 -11.17
N PRO A 384 18.61 0.18 -9.92
CA PRO A 384 18.91 1.47 -9.32
C PRO A 384 19.82 2.19 -10.32
N ASN A 385 19.35 3.33 -10.83
CA ASN A 385 20.08 4.04 -11.88
C ASN A 385 21.39 4.56 -11.29
N VAL A 386 22.43 3.71 -11.34
CA VAL A 386 23.78 3.94 -10.80
C VAL A 386 24.36 5.19 -11.42
N ASP A 387 24.00 5.51 -12.67
CA ASP A 387 24.45 6.72 -13.38
C ASP A 387 23.94 8.02 -12.74
N TYR A 388 22.78 7.99 -12.07
CA TYR A 388 22.24 9.17 -11.42
C TYR A 388 23.03 9.58 -10.16
N LEU A 389 23.47 8.59 -9.40
CA LEU A 389 24.36 8.81 -8.25
C LEU A 389 25.78 9.19 -8.72
N ALA A 390 26.25 8.62 -9.82
CA ALA A 390 27.54 8.96 -10.41
C ALA A 390 27.57 10.42 -10.90
N MET A 391 26.49 10.93 -11.55
CA MET A 391 26.38 12.34 -11.95
C MET A 391 26.35 13.29 -10.74
N VAL A 392 25.78 12.88 -9.62
CA VAL A 392 25.70 13.68 -8.39
C VAL A 392 27.07 13.75 -7.69
N ASN A 393 27.87 12.70 -7.78
CA ASN A 393 29.18 12.60 -7.12
C ASN A 393 30.36 13.11 -7.99
N ALA A 394 30.17 13.30 -9.29
CA ALA A 394 31.24 13.72 -10.21
C ALA A 394 31.52 15.24 -10.21
N GLU A 395 30.75 16.03 -9.44
CA GLU A 395 30.93 17.49 -9.36
C GLU A 395 31.35 17.98 -7.94
N GLU A 396 31.82 17.09 -7.06
CA GLU A 396 32.63 17.47 -5.90
C GLU A 396 34.11 17.43 -6.27
#